data_8ba4a71801b1b6b44e5d325eb2125e7d
#
_entry.id   8ba4a71801b1b6b44e5d325eb2125e7d
#
_cell.length_a   1.000
_cell.length_b   1.000
_cell.length_c   1.000
_cell.angle_alpha   90.00
_cell.angle_beta   90.00
_cell.angle_gamma   90.00
#
_symmetry.space_group_name_H-M   'P 1'
#
loop_
_entity.id
_entity.type
_entity.pdbx_description
1 polymer ?
#
loop_
_entity_poly.entity_id
_entity_poly.type
_entity_poly.pdbx_seq_one_letter_code
_entity_poly.pdbx_strand_id
1 'polypeptide(L)'
;TFKLKTTDKTYETAAYLTKLGADSILKQELLKQSKEYYLKKQKLIEKSFMLNKNTAVCIFDENIYEKRDLAIVAEELLQFENVEASYAIGYVNKNIIGISARSIGTVDVEAIMTKLGGGGHINEAAAQLDGLTLKEAFENLKKVLE
;
A
#
# COMPACT_ATOMS: atom_id res chain seq x y z
N THR A 1 -6.45 -1.85 -14.63
CA THR A 1 -5.19 -2.54 -14.33
C THR A 1 -5.49 -3.86 -13.66
N PHE A 2 -4.98 -4.97 -14.19
CA PHE A 2 -5.14 -6.29 -13.60
C PHE A 2 -4.09 -6.46 -12.50
N LYS A 3 -4.54 -6.86 -11.32
CA LYS A 3 -3.74 -7.05 -10.12
C LYS A 3 -3.85 -8.49 -9.60
N LEU A 4 -3.16 -8.82 -8.53
CA LEU A 4 -3.12 -10.15 -7.93
C LEU A 4 -4.50 -10.78 -7.66
N LYS A 5 -5.53 -9.99 -7.38
CA LYS A 5 -6.91 -10.45 -7.15
C LYS A 5 -7.74 -10.62 -8.44
N THR A 6 -7.14 -10.49 -9.62
CA THR A 6 -7.85 -10.65 -10.89
C THR A 6 -8.11 -12.14 -11.14
N THR A 7 -9.38 -12.49 -11.25
CA THR A 7 -9.84 -13.86 -11.50
C THR A 7 -10.31 -14.01 -12.95
N ASP A 8 -10.62 -15.25 -13.36
CA ASP A 8 -11.28 -15.58 -14.62
C ASP A 8 -12.53 -14.73 -14.85
N LYS A 9 -13.39 -14.61 -13.83
CA LYS A 9 -14.59 -13.76 -13.88
C LYS A 9 -14.28 -12.29 -14.17
N THR A 10 -13.17 -11.76 -13.66
CA THR A 10 -12.73 -10.38 -13.95
C THR A 10 -12.40 -10.22 -15.43
N TYR A 11 -11.69 -11.19 -16.01
CA TYR A 11 -11.36 -11.19 -17.44
C TYR A 11 -12.60 -11.36 -18.32
N GLU A 12 -13.51 -12.25 -17.96
CA GLU A 12 -14.80 -12.44 -18.65
C GLU A 12 -15.63 -11.16 -18.63
N THR A 13 -15.72 -10.50 -17.46
CA THR A 13 -16.44 -9.23 -17.31
C THR A 13 -15.78 -8.13 -18.16
N ALA A 14 -14.46 -8.03 -18.16
CA ALA A 14 -13.75 -7.06 -19.00
C ALA A 14 -13.98 -7.32 -20.50
N ALA A 15 -13.96 -8.58 -20.93
CA ALA A 15 -14.26 -8.97 -22.31
C ALA A 15 -15.71 -8.64 -22.68
N TYR A 16 -16.65 -8.93 -21.80
CA TYR A 16 -18.07 -8.59 -21.99
C TYR A 16 -18.30 -7.09 -22.14
N LEU A 17 -17.73 -6.28 -21.24
CA LEU A 17 -17.83 -4.82 -21.30
C LEU A 17 -17.19 -4.25 -22.59
N THR A 18 -16.09 -4.82 -23.03
CA THR A 18 -15.44 -4.45 -24.29
C THR A 18 -16.35 -4.73 -25.50
N LYS A 19 -17.04 -5.88 -25.51
CA LYS A 19 -18.03 -6.22 -26.54
C LYS A 19 -19.23 -5.25 -26.54
N LEU A 20 -19.60 -4.71 -25.38
CA LEU A 20 -20.64 -3.71 -25.24
C LEU A 20 -20.17 -2.29 -25.62
N GLY A 21 -18.95 -2.13 -26.07
CA GLY A 21 -18.40 -0.83 -26.50
C GLY A 21 -17.70 -0.03 -25.42
N ALA A 22 -17.22 -0.68 -24.34
CA ALA A 22 -16.39 0.01 -23.36
C ALA A 22 -15.14 0.61 -24.05
N ASP A 23 -15.01 1.93 -23.95
CA ASP A 23 -13.95 2.69 -24.63
C ASP A 23 -12.65 2.62 -23.83
N SER A 24 -11.61 2.08 -24.47
CA SER A 24 -10.27 1.99 -23.89
C SER A 24 -9.60 3.36 -23.70
N ILE A 25 -9.93 4.34 -24.55
CA ILE A 25 -9.40 5.71 -24.44
C ILE A 25 -10.02 6.41 -23.23
N LEU A 26 -11.34 6.35 -23.10
CA LEU A 26 -12.05 6.90 -21.94
C LEU A 26 -11.56 6.26 -20.63
N LYS A 27 -11.39 4.93 -20.61
CA LYS A 27 -10.79 4.23 -19.45
C LYS A 27 -9.41 4.79 -19.10
N GLN A 28 -8.55 5.02 -20.10
CA GLN A 28 -7.22 5.58 -19.89
C GLN A 28 -7.28 6.99 -19.32
N GLU A 29 -8.22 7.82 -19.81
CA GLU A 29 -8.42 9.18 -19.29
C GLU A 29 -8.88 9.19 -17.82
N LEU A 30 -9.79 8.31 -17.44
CA LEU A 30 -10.26 8.16 -16.05
C LEU A 30 -9.16 7.71 -15.09
N LEU A 31 -8.11 7.07 -15.59
CA LEU A 31 -6.98 6.60 -14.78
C LEU A 31 -5.81 7.61 -14.73
N LYS A 32 -5.91 8.75 -15.41
CA LYS A 32 -4.88 9.78 -15.34
C LYS A 32 -4.76 10.36 -13.95
N GLN A 33 -3.54 10.63 -13.54
CA GLN A 33 -3.20 11.35 -12.31
C GLN A 33 -2.43 12.63 -12.65
N SER A 34 -2.42 13.61 -11.76
CA SER A 34 -1.61 14.82 -11.98
C SER A 34 -0.12 14.48 -11.93
N LYS A 35 0.68 15.23 -12.71
CA LYS A 35 2.15 15.11 -12.67
C LYS A 35 2.69 15.39 -11.27
N GLU A 36 2.12 16.36 -10.57
CA GLU A 36 2.52 16.73 -9.22
C GLU A 36 2.32 15.57 -8.24
N TYR A 37 1.15 14.94 -8.26
CA TYR A 37 0.84 13.77 -7.43
C TYR A 37 1.80 12.60 -7.74
N TYR A 38 2.03 12.33 -9.03
CA TYR A 38 2.97 11.30 -9.45
C TYR A 38 4.38 11.54 -8.89
N LEU A 39 4.92 12.76 -9.06
CA LEU A 39 6.26 13.10 -8.58
C LEU A 39 6.37 13.06 -7.05
N LYS A 40 5.33 13.50 -6.33
CA LYS A 40 5.27 13.41 -4.86
C LYS A 40 5.35 11.94 -4.40
N LYS A 41 4.58 11.08 -5.03
CA LYS A 41 4.59 9.63 -4.75
C LYS A 41 5.96 9.00 -5.04
N GLN A 42 6.59 9.33 -6.16
CA GLN A 42 7.92 8.82 -6.51
C GLN A 42 8.98 9.21 -5.47
N LYS A 43 8.95 10.45 -4.98
CA LYS A 43 9.85 10.90 -3.91
C LYS A 43 9.67 10.13 -2.58
N LEU A 44 8.45 9.70 -2.28
CA LEU A 44 8.20 8.85 -1.11
C LEU A 44 8.77 7.44 -1.33
N ILE A 45 8.52 6.86 -2.49
CA ILE A 45 9.03 5.53 -2.85
C ILE A 45 10.57 5.51 -2.86
N GLU A 46 11.22 6.57 -3.34
CA GLU A 46 12.68 6.70 -3.33
C GLU A 46 13.29 6.61 -1.91
N LYS A 47 12.55 7.03 -0.89
CA LYS A 47 12.97 6.93 0.52
C LYS A 47 12.74 5.55 1.14
N SER A 48 12.12 4.63 0.41
CA SER A 48 11.90 3.27 0.91
C SER A 48 13.20 2.50 1.06
N PHE A 49 13.20 1.55 1.97
CA PHE A 49 14.35 0.70 2.24
C PHE A 49 13.91 -0.74 2.55
N MET A 50 14.83 -1.66 2.36
CA MET A 50 14.62 -3.06 2.74
C MET A 50 14.91 -3.23 4.24
N LEU A 51 13.90 -3.65 4.99
CA LEU A 51 14.06 -3.97 6.42
C LEU A 51 14.80 -5.31 6.60
N ASN A 52 14.51 -6.24 5.69
CA ASN A 52 15.17 -7.53 5.60
C ASN A 52 15.17 -8.00 4.12
N LYS A 53 15.44 -9.30 3.87
CA LYS A 53 15.57 -9.83 2.50
C LYS A 53 14.33 -9.67 1.62
N ASN A 54 13.14 -9.67 2.23
CA ASN A 54 11.87 -9.71 1.51
C ASN A 54 10.82 -8.70 2.01
N THR A 55 11.20 -7.78 2.89
CA THR A 55 10.29 -6.79 3.46
C THR A 55 10.76 -5.37 3.18
N ALA A 56 9.95 -4.59 2.47
CA ALA A 56 10.20 -3.19 2.17
C ALA A 56 9.38 -2.28 3.09
N VAL A 57 9.97 -1.16 3.50
CA VAL A 57 9.31 -0.15 4.33
C VAL A 57 9.50 1.23 3.72
N CYS A 58 8.45 2.03 3.70
CA CYS A 58 8.49 3.44 3.38
C CYS A 58 7.94 4.25 4.55
N ILE A 59 8.76 5.11 5.13
CA ILE A 59 8.34 6.07 6.14
C ILE A 59 8.16 7.41 5.46
N PHE A 60 6.94 7.94 5.50
CA PHE A 60 6.60 9.23 4.90
C PHE A 60 7.24 10.38 5.68
N ASP A 61 7.21 11.57 5.13
CA ASP A 61 7.55 12.79 5.86
C ASP A 61 6.43 13.19 6.84
N GLU A 62 6.63 14.29 7.59
CA GLU A 62 5.70 14.77 8.62
C GLU A 62 4.43 15.45 8.09
N ASN A 63 4.20 15.44 6.78
CA ASN A 63 2.94 15.91 6.21
C ASN A 63 1.79 14.93 6.50
N ILE A 64 0.58 15.44 6.47
CA ILE A 64 -0.63 14.61 6.59
C ILE A 64 -1.00 14.07 5.19
N TYR A 65 -1.26 12.79 5.13
CA TYR A 65 -1.60 12.05 3.91
C TYR A 65 -2.97 11.38 4.04
N GLU A 66 -3.60 11.10 2.92
CA GLU A 66 -4.76 10.23 2.92
C GLU A 66 -4.34 8.77 3.16
N LYS A 67 -5.20 7.98 3.82
CA LYS A 67 -4.96 6.53 4.01
C LYS A 67 -4.71 5.81 2.68
N ARG A 68 -5.35 6.30 1.61
CA ARG A 68 -5.17 5.80 0.24
C ARG A 68 -3.74 5.97 -0.25
N ASP A 69 -3.06 7.06 0.09
CA ASP A 69 -1.68 7.30 -0.36
C ASP A 69 -0.71 6.27 0.24
N LEU A 70 -0.90 5.92 1.53
CA LEU A 70 -0.13 4.87 2.17
C LEU A 70 -0.39 3.51 1.50
N ALA A 71 -1.65 3.20 1.20
CA ALA A 71 -2.03 1.96 0.53
C ALA A 71 -1.41 1.84 -0.87
N ILE A 72 -1.41 2.93 -1.64
CA ILE A 72 -0.82 2.98 -2.99
C ILE A 72 0.69 2.78 -2.93
N VAL A 73 1.39 3.45 -2.00
CA VAL A 73 2.84 3.29 -1.86
C VAL A 73 3.18 1.86 -1.42
N ALA A 74 2.48 1.30 -0.43
CA ALA A 74 2.70 -0.08 -0.02
C ALA A 74 2.48 -1.06 -1.20
N GLU A 75 1.45 -0.87 -2.02
CA GLU A 75 1.19 -1.68 -3.21
C GLU A 75 2.29 -1.56 -4.26
N GLU A 76 2.84 -0.37 -4.46
CA GLU A 76 3.91 -0.16 -5.44
C GLU A 76 5.24 -0.78 -4.99
N LEU A 77 5.54 -0.81 -3.70
CA LEU A 77 6.72 -1.47 -3.17
C LEU A 77 6.72 -2.98 -3.44
N LEU A 78 5.56 -3.62 -3.52
CA LEU A 78 5.46 -5.05 -3.90
C LEU A 78 5.90 -5.35 -5.33
N GLN A 79 6.10 -4.33 -6.17
CA GLN A 79 6.56 -4.51 -7.54
C GLN A 79 8.09 -4.59 -7.62
N PHE A 80 8.81 -4.36 -6.51
CA PHE A 80 10.26 -4.47 -6.47
C PHE A 80 10.68 -5.93 -6.33
N GLU A 81 11.80 -6.27 -6.94
CA GLU A 81 12.38 -7.60 -6.86
C GLU A 81 12.59 -8.02 -5.39
N ASN A 82 12.30 -9.27 -5.09
CA ASN A 82 12.43 -9.89 -3.76
C ASN A 82 11.51 -9.33 -2.66
N VAL A 83 10.60 -8.40 -2.93
CA VAL A 83 9.66 -7.90 -1.93
C VAL A 83 8.44 -8.81 -1.87
N GLU A 84 8.21 -9.43 -0.73
CA GLU A 84 7.03 -10.26 -0.42
C GLU A 84 6.05 -9.54 0.51
N ALA A 85 6.55 -8.63 1.34
CA ALA A 85 5.73 -7.77 2.20
C ALA A 85 6.22 -6.33 2.18
N SER A 86 5.31 -5.40 2.28
CA SER A 86 5.60 -3.98 2.25
C SER A 86 4.75 -3.20 3.25
N TYR A 87 5.33 -2.16 3.84
CA TYR A 87 4.70 -1.31 4.82
C TYR A 87 4.93 0.15 4.49
N ALA A 88 3.86 0.94 4.46
CA ALA A 88 3.93 2.39 4.35
C ALA A 88 3.42 3.02 5.65
N ILE A 89 4.20 3.92 6.23
CA ILE A 89 3.95 4.56 7.53
C ILE A 89 3.87 6.07 7.31
N GLY A 90 2.81 6.72 7.76
CA GLY A 90 2.68 8.17 7.61
C GLY A 90 1.56 8.76 8.47
N TYR A 91 1.60 10.06 8.70
CA TYR A 91 0.52 10.76 9.38
C TYR A 91 -0.73 10.79 8.51
N VAL A 92 -1.85 10.32 9.05
CA VAL A 92 -3.18 10.41 8.44
C VAL A 92 -4.05 11.47 9.11
N ASN A 93 -3.60 11.97 10.27
CA ASN A 93 -4.14 13.10 11.01
C ASN A 93 -3.02 13.66 11.90
N LYS A 94 -3.23 14.81 12.53
CA LYS A 94 -2.23 15.50 13.38
C LYS A 94 -1.61 14.61 14.47
N ASN A 95 -2.38 13.67 15.03
CA ASN A 95 -1.93 12.79 16.12
C ASN A 95 -2.06 11.31 15.76
N ILE A 96 -2.47 10.98 14.55
CA ILE A 96 -2.72 9.58 14.14
C ILE A 96 -1.77 9.20 13.01
N ILE A 97 -1.02 8.14 13.24
CA ILE A 97 -0.19 7.51 12.23
C ILE A 97 -0.94 6.31 11.64
N GLY A 98 -1.04 6.28 10.33
CA GLY A 98 -1.49 5.12 9.58
C GLY A 98 -0.32 4.21 9.21
N ILE A 99 -0.53 2.92 9.27
CA ILE A 99 0.34 1.91 8.67
C ILE A 99 -0.50 1.14 7.67
N SER A 100 -0.08 1.14 6.41
CA SER A 100 -0.68 0.30 5.38
C SER A 100 0.28 -0.85 5.07
N ALA A 101 -0.23 -2.06 5.10
CA ALA A 101 0.52 -3.29 4.86
C ALA A 101 -0.01 -4.03 3.64
N ARG A 102 0.90 -4.56 2.84
CA ARG A 102 0.60 -5.38 1.66
C ARG A 102 1.53 -6.57 1.63
N SER A 103 1.06 -7.69 1.07
CA SER A 103 1.90 -8.88 0.87
C SER A 103 1.53 -9.67 -0.37
N ILE A 104 2.49 -10.50 -0.80
CA ILE A 104 2.30 -11.55 -1.80
C ILE A 104 2.71 -12.88 -1.15
N GLY A 105 1.94 -13.93 -1.41
CA GLY A 105 2.30 -15.25 -0.94
C GLY A 105 1.96 -15.51 0.53
N THR A 106 2.95 -15.88 1.33
CA THR A 106 2.76 -16.48 2.66
C THR A 106 2.76 -15.52 3.84
N VAL A 107 3.10 -14.25 3.62
CA VAL A 107 3.16 -13.28 4.72
C VAL A 107 1.76 -12.80 5.08
N ASP A 108 1.30 -13.14 6.28
CA ASP A 108 0.01 -12.72 6.83
C ASP A 108 0.11 -11.31 7.45
N VAL A 109 -0.17 -10.29 6.66
CA VAL A 109 -0.15 -8.90 7.14
C VAL A 109 -1.35 -8.56 8.02
N GLU A 110 -2.45 -9.32 7.96
CA GLU A 110 -3.59 -9.16 8.86
C GLU A 110 -3.18 -9.50 10.30
N ALA A 111 -2.53 -10.64 10.51
CA ALA A 111 -2.04 -11.04 11.82
C ALA A 111 -1.03 -10.02 12.39
N ILE A 112 -0.18 -9.45 11.55
CA ILE A 112 0.79 -8.40 11.94
C ILE A 112 0.06 -7.12 12.35
N MET A 113 -0.86 -6.61 11.51
CA MET A 113 -1.60 -5.38 11.81
C MET A 113 -2.53 -5.54 13.00
N THR A 114 -3.11 -6.70 13.22
CA THR A 114 -3.95 -7.00 14.40
C THR A 114 -3.17 -6.84 15.71
N LYS A 115 -1.90 -7.23 15.76
CA LYS A 115 -1.04 -6.99 16.94
C LYS A 115 -0.79 -5.51 17.22
N LEU A 116 -0.96 -4.65 16.22
CA LEU A 116 -0.89 -3.18 16.33
C LEU A 116 -2.28 -2.53 16.53
N GLY A 117 -3.31 -3.31 16.83
CA GLY A 117 -4.68 -2.82 17.00
C GLY A 117 -5.42 -2.51 15.72
N GLY A 118 -4.91 -2.97 14.59
CA GLY A 118 -5.53 -2.84 13.27
C GLY A 118 -6.23 -4.11 12.80
N GLY A 119 -6.25 -4.34 11.50
CA GLY A 119 -6.83 -5.53 10.86
C GLY A 119 -6.89 -5.40 9.35
N GLY A 120 -7.58 -6.34 8.71
CA GLY A 120 -7.73 -6.35 7.25
C GLY A 120 -7.99 -7.74 6.71
N HIS A 121 -7.18 -8.14 5.75
CA HIS A 121 -7.13 -9.46 5.13
C HIS A 121 -5.68 -9.92 5.04
N ILE A 122 -5.46 -11.21 4.80
CA ILE A 122 -4.14 -11.83 4.77
C ILE A 122 -3.09 -11.08 3.94
N ASN A 123 -3.48 -10.46 2.82
CA ASN A 123 -2.57 -9.75 1.91
C ASN A 123 -2.73 -8.22 1.91
N GLU A 124 -3.74 -7.69 2.61
CA GLU A 124 -4.02 -6.26 2.69
C GLU A 124 -4.56 -5.93 4.08
N ALA A 125 -3.79 -5.21 4.85
CA ALA A 125 -4.18 -4.82 6.19
C ALA A 125 -3.68 -3.42 6.53
N ALA A 126 -4.20 -2.85 7.62
CA ALA A 126 -3.81 -1.53 8.10
C ALA A 126 -3.96 -1.43 9.61
N ALA A 127 -3.19 -0.53 10.22
CA ALA A 127 -3.34 -0.13 11.61
C ALA A 127 -3.31 1.39 11.74
N GLN A 128 -3.86 1.91 12.83
CA GLN A 128 -3.74 3.31 13.20
C GLN A 128 -3.22 3.40 14.64
N LEU A 129 -2.20 4.22 14.82
CA LEU A 129 -1.53 4.42 16.10
C LEU A 129 -1.70 5.87 16.51
N ASP A 130 -2.20 6.11 17.71
CA ASP A 130 -2.44 7.44 18.25
C ASP A 130 -1.31 7.91 19.16
N GLY A 131 -1.00 9.20 19.12
CA GLY A 131 -0.03 9.83 20.01
C GLY A 131 1.43 9.42 19.85
N LEU A 132 1.79 8.82 18.73
CA LEU A 132 3.15 8.38 18.44
C LEU A 132 3.82 9.26 17.38
N THR A 133 5.15 9.24 17.38
CA THR A 133 5.97 9.74 16.28
C THR A 133 6.15 8.67 15.21
N LEU A 134 6.52 9.07 13.99
CA LEU A 134 6.81 8.12 12.89
C LEU A 134 7.88 7.10 13.28
N LYS A 135 8.89 7.53 14.05
CA LYS A 135 9.95 6.66 14.55
C LYS A 135 9.41 5.61 15.53
N GLU A 136 8.59 6.01 16.49
CA GLU A 136 7.97 5.08 17.45
C GLU A 136 7.03 4.09 16.77
N ALA A 137 6.24 4.56 15.80
CA ALA A 137 5.38 3.69 15.00
C ALA A 137 6.20 2.64 14.22
N PHE A 138 7.33 3.04 13.64
CA PHE A 138 8.25 2.13 12.97
C PHE A 138 8.88 1.11 13.94
N GLU A 139 9.34 1.56 15.11
CA GLU A 139 9.89 0.64 16.12
C GLU A 139 8.82 -0.36 16.64
N ASN A 140 7.57 0.07 16.78
CA ASN A 140 6.47 -0.83 17.12
C ASN A 140 6.22 -1.87 16.02
N LEU A 141 6.25 -1.45 14.74
CA LEU A 141 6.15 -2.39 13.62
C LEU A 141 7.31 -3.40 13.64
N LYS A 142 8.55 -2.97 13.84
CA LYS A 142 9.71 -3.86 13.92
C LYS A 142 9.55 -4.94 14.98
N LYS A 143 9.15 -4.57 16.19
CA LYS A 143 8.91 -5.52 17.29
C LYS A 143 7.87 -6.59 16.98
N VAL A 144 6.92 -6.28 16.12
CA VAL A 144 5.88 -7.23 15.71
C VAL A 144 6.35 -8.14 14.58
N LEU A 145 7.34 -7.69 13.81
CA LEU A 145 7.93 -8.44 12.69
C LEU A 145 9.06 -9.39 13.14
N GLU A 146 9.64 -9.18 14.32
CA GLU A 146 10.62 -10.06 14.97
C GLU A 146 9.91 -11.28 15.60
#